data_1d7b9860ade0ba0b984f72ad2fe13bf5
#
_entry.id   1d7b9860ade0ba0b984f72ad2fe13bf5
#
_cell.length_a   1.000
_cell.length_b   1.000
_cell.length_c   1.000
_cell.angle_alpha   90.00
_cell.angle_beta   90.00
_cell.angle_gamma   90.00
#
_symmetry.space_group_name_H-M   'P 1'
#
loop_
_entity.id
_entity.type
_entity.pdbx_description
1 polymer ?
#
loop_
_entity_poly.entity_id
_entity_poly.type
_entity_poly.pdbx_seq_one_letter_code
_entity_poly.pdbx_strand_id
1 'polypeptide(L)'
;MAVNISEVKSFVNQNIKEVKTIHCVSERLKMSYDTLRKSFLRVERIPLADYITQRKVQAMKELLLVADHPCFYVCYEFGYREDSGAKVFKKLTGMTMREYRIRNILD
;
A
#
# COMPACT_ATOMS: atom_id res chain seq x y z
N MET A 1 -3.98 1.47 -26.96
CA MET A 1 -4.57 0.34 -26.22
C MET A 1 -4.99 0.81 -24.84
N ALA A 2 -6.20 0.50 -24.45
CA ALA A 2 -6.71 0.93 -23.15
C ALA A 2 -6.11 0.11 -22.01
N VAL A 3 -5.77 0.77 -20.92
CA VAL A 3 -5.25 0.10 -19.72
C VAL A 3 -6.44 -0.47 -18.95
N ASN A 4 -6.36 -1.74 -18.60
CA ASN A 4 -7.38 -2.37 -17.77
C ASN A 4 -7.10 -2.06 -16.30
N ILE A 5 -7.84 -1.11 -15.74
CA ILE A 5 -7.62 -0.64 -14.38
C ILE A 5 -7.90 -1.73 -13.34
N SER A 6 -8.90 -2.58 -13.59
CA SER A 6 -9.17 -3.72 -12.70
C SER A 6 -7.98 -4.66 -12.60
N GLU A 7 -7.30 -4.90 -13.71
CA GLU A 7 -6.09 -5.73 -13.74
C GLU A 7 -4.95 -5.09 -12.95
N VAL A 8 -4.78 -3.77 -13.09
CA VAL A 8 -3.76 -3.03 -12.33
C VAL A 8 -4.04 -3.16 -10.83
N LYS A 9 -5.28 -2.94 -10.42
CA LYS A 9 -5.65 -3.01 -9.00
C LYS A 9 -5.47 -4.43 -8.46
N SER A 10 -5.84 -5.45 -9.23
CA SER A 10 -5.64 -6.85 -8.83
C SER A 10 -4.17 -7.18 -8.65
N PHE A 11 -3.33 -6.73 -9.59
CA PHE A 11 -1.89 -6.94 -9.50
C PHE A 11 -1.31 -6.30 -8.24
N VAL A 12 -1.67 -5.04 -7.97
CA VAL A 12 -1.18 -4.33 -6.79
C VAL A 12 -1.59 -5.07 -5.52
N ASN A 13 -2.86 -5.48 -5.42
CA ASN A 13 -3.37 -6.14 -4.22
C ASN A 13 -2.76 -7.52 -3.99
N GLN A 14 -2.54 -8.29 -5.06
CA GLN A 14 -1.95 -9.62 -4.95
C GLN A 14 -0.46 -9.58 -4.62
N ASN A 15 0.21 -8.48 -4.96
CA ASN A 15 1.66 -8.33 -4.75
C ASN A 15 1.99 -7.16 -3.84
N ILE A 16 1.11 -6.85 -2.90
CA ILE A 16 1.20 -5.61 -2.12
C ILE A 16 2.48 -5.48 -1.31
N LYS A 17 3.07 -6.59 -0.87
CA LYS A 17 4.32 -6.56 -0.11
C LYS A 17 5.52 -6.24 -1.01
N GLU A 18 5.44 -6.58 -2.28
CA GLU A 18 6.55 -6.46 -3.22
C GLU A 18 6.49 -5.21 -4.07
N VAL A 19 5.29 -4.64 -4.26
CA VAL A 19 5.13 -3.44 -5.08
C VAL A 19 5.64 -2.24 -4.31
N LYS A 20 6.71 -1.62 -4.82
CA LYS A 20 7.31 -0.45 -4.18
C LYS A 20 6.97 0.85 -4.89
N THR A 21 6.94 0.82 -6.22
CA THR A 21 6.74 2.03 -7.03
C THR A 21 5.86 1.71 -8.23
N ILE A 22 5.41 2.78 -8.91
CA ILE A 22 4.69 2.65 -10.17
C ILE A 22 5.56 1.96 -11.22
N HIS A 23 6.87 2.19 -11.21
CA HIS A 23 7.79 1.52 -12.14
C HIS A 23 7.72 0.00 -12.02
N CYS A 24 7.63 -0.50 -10.81
CA CYS A 24 7.50 -1.93 -10.57
C CYS A 24 6.25 -2.47 -11.27
N VAL A 25 5.13 -1.77 -11.14
CA VAL A 25 3.88 -2.17 -11.77
C VAL A 25 3.98 -2.10 -13.29
N SER A 26 4.54 -1.02 -13.82
CA SER A 26 4.66 -0.85 -15.27
C SER A 26 5.54 -1.92 -15.90
N GLU A 27 6.65 -2.29 -15.24
CA GLU A 27 7.54 -3.33 -15.74
C GLU A 27 6.87 -4.71 -15.72
N ARG A 28 6.20 -5.03 -14.62
CA ARG A 28 5.57 -6.34 -14.46
C ARG A 28 4.38 -6.53 -15.41
N LEU A 29 3.64 -5.47 -15.65
CA LEU A 29 2.48 -5.53 -16.56
C LEU A 29 2.86 -5.15 -17.99
N LYS A 30 4.12 -4.83 -18.24
CA LYS A 30 4.63 -4.47 -19.58
C LYS A 30 3.86 -3.31 -20.18
N MET A 31 3.67 -2.28 -19.38
CA MET A 31 2.99 -1.04 -19.77
C MET A 31 3.93 0.15 -19.68
N SER A 32 3.66 1.19 -20.48
CA SER A 32 4.37 2.46 -20.35
C SER A 32 4.03 3.10 -19.00
N TYR A 33 5.05 3.61 -18.32
CA TYR A 33 4.88 4.30 -17.03
C TYR A 33 3.87 5.45 -17.14
N ASP A 34 4.05 6.31 -18.15
CA ASP A 34 3.17 7.46 -18.32
C ASP A 34 1.74 7.06 -18.62
N THR A 35 1.56 6.09 -19.50
CA THR A 35 0.22 5.60 -19.85
C THR A 35 -0.47 5.02 -18.63
N LEU A 36 0.25 4.20 -17.86
CA LEU A 36 -0.30 3.60 -16.65
C LEU A 36 -0.71 4.68 -15.64
N ARG A 37 0.19 5.62 -15.35
CA ARG A 37 -0.05 6.68 -14.39
C ARG A 37 -1.25 7.54 -14.76
N LYS A 38 -1.31 7.97 -16.02
CA LYS A 38 -2.38 8.84 -16.49
C LYS A 38 -3.73 8.14 -16.56
N SER A 39 -3.73 6.89 -17.03
CA SER A 39 -4.96 6.10 -17.13
C SER A 39 -5.55 5.80 -15.77
N PHE A 40 -4.69 5.44 -14.81
CA PHE A 40 -5.15 5.14 -13.46
C PHE A 40 -5.77 6.38 -12.81
N LEU A 41 -5.07 7.53 -12.90
CA LEU A 41 -5.57 8.78 -12.34
C LEU A 41 -6.92 9.19 -12.95
N ARG A 42 -7.06 9.01 -14.27
CA ARG A 42 -8.29 9.38 -14.95
C ARG A 42 -9.49 8.55 -14.48
N VAL A 43 -9.29 7.24 -14.30
CA VAL A 43 -10.37 6.33 -13.93
C VAL A 43 -10.66 6.36 -12.43
N GLU A 44 -9.62 6.26 -11.61
CA GLU A 44 -9.77 6.14 -10.16
C GLU A 44 -9.80 7.47 -9.42
N ARG A 45 -9.42 8.56 -10.09
CA ARG A 45 -9.39 9.91 -9.52
C ARG A 45 -8.38 10.09 -8.41
N ILE A 46 -7.50 9.13 -8.19
CA ILE A 46 -6.36 9.25 -7.28
C ILE A 46 -5.11 8.76 -8.01
N PRO A 47 -3.93 9.30 -7.67
CA PRO A 47 -2.69 8.80 -8.27
C PRO A 47 -2.44 7.34 -7.89
N LEU A 48 -1.86 6.58 -8.82
CA LEU A 48 -1.54 5.17 -8.55
C LEU A 48 -0.60 5.02 -7.35
N ALA A 49 0.35 5.93 -7.17
CA ALA A 49 1.25 5.90 -6.03
C ALA A 49 0.47 5.97 -4.70
N ASP A 50 -0.54 6.82 -4.64
CA ASP A 50 -1.39 6.96 -3.46
C ASP A 50 -2.22 5.70 -3.23
N TYR A 51 -2.73 5.12 -4.31
CA TYR A 51 -3.48 3.86 -4.21
C TYR A 51 -2.61 2.76 -3.62
N ILE A 52 -1.37 2.62 -4.10
CA ILE A 52 -0.43 1.63 -3.59
C ILE A 52 -0.21 1.84 -2.09
N THR A 53 0.04 3.10 -1.68
CA THR A 53 0.28 3.42 -0.28
C THR A 53 -0.94 3.11 0.59
N GLN A 54 -2.14 3.46 0.12
CA GLN A 54 -3.38 3.16 0.84
C GLN A 54 -3.58 1.66 1.02
N ARG A 55 -3.30 0.88 -0.01
CA ARG A 55 -3.44 -0.57 0.08
C ARG A 55 -2.42 -1.18 1.02
N LYS A 56 -1.19 -0.66 1.03
CA LYS A 56 -0.17 -1.11 1.98
C LYS A 56 -0.58 -0.84 3.41
N VAL A 57 -1.08 0.36 3.69
CA VAL A 57 -1.52 0.71 5.05
C VAL A 57 -2.69 -0.18 5.47
N GLN A 58 -3.62 -0.47 4.57
CA GLN A 58 -4.72 -1.38 4.88
C GLN A 58 -4.20 -2.78 5.26
N ALA A 59 -3.23 -3.29 4.51
CA ALA A 59 -2.63 -4.59 4.82
C ALA A 59 -1.81 -4.54 6.12
N MET A 60 -1.16 -3.42 6.41
CA MET A 60 -0.45 -3.24 7.67
C MET A 60 -1.41 -3.30 8.87
N LYS A 61 -2.59 -2.69 8.73
CA LYS A 61 -3.63 -2.78 9.77
C LYS A 61 -3.99 -4.23 10.08
N GLU A 62 -4.18 -5.02 9.05
CA GLU A 62 -4.54 -6.43 9.22
C GLU A 62 -3.42 -7.20 9.93
N LEU A 63 -2.18 -6.98 9.51
CA LEU A 63 -1.04 -7.66 10.09
C LEU A 63 -0.82 -7.27 11.55
N LEU A 64 -1.10 -6.02 11.91
CA LEU A 64 -0.98 -5.57 13.30
C LEU A 64 -1.92 -6.31 14.25
N LEU A 65 -3.04 -6.82 13.74
CA LEU A 65 -4.08 -7.46 14.56
C LEU A 65 -3.97 -8.98 14.59
N VAL A 66 -3.20 -9.58 13.69
CA VAL A 66 -3.18 -11.05 13.54
C VAL A 66 -2.30 -11.74 14.57
N ALA A 67 -1.19 -11.14 14.96
CA ALA A 67 -0.23 -11.77 15.89
C ALA A 67 0.58 -10.70 16.60
N ASP A 68 1.47 -11.15 17.51
CA ASP A 68 2.32 -10.25 18.27
C ASP A 68 3.51 -9.75 17.46
N HIS A 69 3.28 -9.36 16.22
CA HIS A 69 4.35 -8.82 15.39
C HIS A 69 4.77 -7.45 15.90
N PRO A 70 6.07 -7.22 16.09
CA PRO A 70 6.55 -5.88 16.42
C PRO A 70 6.21 -4.89 15.29
N CYS A 71 6.03 -3.64 15.64
CA CYS A 71 5.70 -2.63 14.63
C CYS A 71 6.76 -2.51 13.54
N PHE A 72 8.04 -2.65 13.89
CA PHE A 72 9.11 -2.59 12.89
C PHE A 72 9.00 -3.73 11.87
N TYR A 73 8.60 -4.91 12.33
CA TYR A 73 8.40 -6.06 11.43
C TYR A 73 7.28 -5.78 10.43
N VAL A 74 6.18 -5.19 10.89
CA VAL A 74 5.07 -4.83 10.02
C VAL A 74 5.55 -3.84 8.94
N CYS A 75 6.37 -2.86 9.31
CA CYS A 75 6.93 -1.93 8.34
C CYS A 75 7.78 -2.64 7.29
N TYR A 76 8.68 -3.52 7.72
CA TYR A 76 9.57 -4.25 6.82
C TYR A 76 8.81 -5.15 5.84
N GLU A 77 7.74 -5.76 6.29
CA GLU A 77 6.95 -6.64 5.42
C GLU A 77 6.44 -5.91 4.18
N PHE A 78 6.23 -4.61 4.27
CA PHE A 78 5.71 -3.82 3.16
C PHE A 78 6.76 -2.91 2.53
N GLY A 79 8.05 -3.19 2.80
CA GLY A 79 9.14 -2.48 2.16
C GLY A 79 9.46 -1.12 2.76
N TYR A 80 8.98 -0.84 3.97
CA TYR A 80 9.27 0.41 4.67
C TYR A 80 10.33 0.21 5.74
N ARG A 81 11.13 1.26 5.93
CA ARG A 81 11.91 1.38 7.16
C ARG A 81 10.95 1.73 8.30
N GLU A 82 11.36 1.41 9.52
CA GLU A 82 10.48 1.63 10.69
C GLU A 82 9.97 3.06 10.78
N ASP A 83 10.86 4.05 10.65
CA ASP A 83 10.49 5.45 10.76
C ASP A 83 9.59 5.90 9.60
N SER A 84 9.88 5.46 8.38
CA SER A 84 9.08 5.80 7.20
C SER A 84 7.70 5.16 7.26
N GLY A 85 7.64 3.89 7.63
CA GLY A 85 6.38 3.17 7.77
C GLY A 85 5.49 3.76 8.84
N ALA A 86 6.08 4.14 9.97
CA ALA A 86 5.35 4.77 11.06
C ALA A 86 4.72 6.10 10.63
N LYS A 87 5.48 6.91 9.89
CA LYS A 87 4.97 8.19 9.40
C LYS A 87 3.83 8.03 8.41
N VAL A 88 3.98 7.09 7.48
CA VAL A 88 2.93 6.83 6.48
C VAL A 88 1.66 6.33 7.16
N PHE A 89 1.81 5.41 8.09
CA PHE A 89 0.67 4.85 8.82
C PHE A 89 -0.08 5.94 9.58
N LYS A 90 0.64 6.77 10.34
CA LYS A 90 0.02 7.83 11.11
C LYS A 90 -0.64 8.87 10.21
N LYS A 91 -0.02 9.20 9.09
CA LYS A 91 -0.58 10.17 8.14
C LYS A 91 -1.92 9.71 7.59
N LEU A 92 -2.04 8.42 7.25
CA LEU A 92 -3.25 7.90 6.62
C LEU A 92 -4.32 7.46 7.61
N THR A 93 -3.95 7.06 8.83
CA THR A 93 -4.91 6.58 9.82
C THR A 93 -5.21 7.56 10.94
N GLY A 94 -4.33 8.54 11.13
CA GLY A 94 -4.47 9.50 12.22
C GLY A 94 -3.95 9.01 13.56
N MET A 95 -3.40 7.79 13.61
CA MET A 95 -2.87 7.25 14.86
C MET A 95 -1.60 6.42 14.59
N THR A 96 -0.82 6.20 15.64
CA THR A 96 0.37 5.35 15.51
C THR A 96 -0.05 3.89 15.39
N MET A 97 0.87 3.04 14.90
CA MET A 97 0.60 1.60 14.81
C MET A 97 0.31 1.01 16.18
N ARG A 98 1.01 1.47 17.22
CA ARG A 98 0.79 1.01 18.58
C ARG A 98 -0.61 1.40 19.09
N GLU A 99 -1.00 2.64 18.87
CA GLU A 99 -2.34 3.12 19.25
C GLU A 99 -3.43 2.32 18.52
N TYR A 100 -3.23 2.07 17.24
CA TYR A 100 -4.16 1.29 16.46
C TYR A 100 -4.33 -0.12 17.03
N ARG A 101 -3.21 -0.78 17.34
CA ARG A 101 -3.23 -2.14 17.89
C ARG A 101 -3.97 -2.18 19.22
N ILE A 102 -3.61 -1.28 20.13
CA ILE A 102 -4.24 -1.25 21.46
C ILE A 102 -5.73 -1.00 21.36
N ARG A 103 -6.12 -0.02 20.55
CA ARG A 103 -7.53 0.34 20.40
C ARG A 103 -8.37 -0.81 19.86
N ASN A 104 -7.84 -1.57 18.91
CA ASN A 104 -8.58 -2.62 18.24
C ASN A 104 -8.55 -3.96 19.00
N ILE A 105 -7.56 -4.18 19.85
CA ILE A 105 -7.49 -5.38 20.66
C ILE A 105 -8.39 -5.27 21.88
N LEU A 106 -8.52 -4.08 22.46
CA LEU A 106 -9.30 -3.86 23.65
C LEU A 106 -10.82 -3.77 23.38
N ASP A 107 -11.19 -3.61 22.13
CA ASP A 107 -12.59 -3.66 21.73
C ASP A 107 -13.02 -5.13 21.50
#